data_2fa8e12ade7574e2ac1711f0d1af7718
#
_entry.id   2fa8e12ade7574e2ac1711f0d1af7718
#
_cell.length_a   1.000
_cell.length_b   1.000
_cell.length_c   1.000
_cell.angle_alpha   90.00
_cell.angle_beta   90.00
_cell.angle_gamma   90.00
#
_symmetry.space_group_name_H-M   'P 1'
#
loop_
_entity.id
_entity.type
_entity.pdbx_description
1 polymer ?
#
loop_
_entity_poly.entity_id
_entity_poly.type
_entity_poly.pdbx_seq_one_letter_code
_entity_poly.pdbx_strand_id
1 'polypeptide(L)'
;MSAGPTVAAPAGRVGRYRWRVCAMLLFATTINYVDRQVLGVLAPFLQQDIGWNEIEYGYIVTSFQAAYAIGLLCAGPIIDRLGTRVGYAIAIGVWSLAAMAHSLAGSAVGFAAARFALGLGEAGNFPAAVKTVAEWFPRRERAFAVGIFNAGSHIRAVLGPLLG
;
A
#
# COMPACT_ATOMS: atom_id res chain seq x y z
N MET A 1 -14.16 45.92 4.39
CA MET A 1 -13.95 44.47 4.16
C MET A 1 -12.81 44.32 3.15
N SER A 2 -11.59 44.11 3.62
CA SER A 2 -10.39 44.02 2.78
C SER A 2 -10.25 42.52 2.34
N ALA A 3 -10.32 42.28 1.05
CA ALA A 3 -10.02 40.98 0.49
C ALA A 3 -8.50 40.74 0.62
N GLY A 4 -8.14 39.78 1.47
CA GLY A 4 -6.75 39.34 1.60
C GLY A 4 -6.22 38.74 0.29
N PRO A 5 -4.89 38.81 0.05
CA PRO A 5 -4.29 38.36 -1.20
C PRO A 5 -4.52 36.86 -1.36
N THR A 6 -5.25 36.47 -2.41
CA THR A 6 -5.32 35.10 -2.91
C THR A 6 -3.92 34.72 -3.39
N VAL A 7 -3.20 33.93 -2.59
CA VAL A 7 -1.96 33.32 -3.01
C VAL A 7 -2.32 32.32 -4.13
N ALA A 8 -2.19 32.76 -5.37
CA ALA A 8 -2.27 31.88 -6.53
C ALA A 8 -1.10 30.91 -6.47
N ALA A 9 -1.40 29.62 -6.30
CA ALA A 9 -0.41 28.57 -6.40
C ALA A 9 0.26 28.65 -7.79
N PRO A 10 1.59 28.46 -7.90
CA PRO A 10 2.31 28.59 -9.17
C PRO A 10 1.84 27.51 -10.17
N ALA A 11 1.00 27.93 -11.11
CA ALA A 11 0.37 27.06 -12.12
C ALA A 11 1.34 26.54 -13.20
N GLY A 12 2.64 26.78 -13.10
CA GLY A 12 3.58 26.60 -14.20
C GLY A 12 4.49 25.35 -14.18
N ARG A 13 4.60 24.62 -13.06
CA ARG A 13 5.58 23.53 -12.94
C ARG A 13 5.00 22.11 -12.79
N VAL A 14 3.70 21.94 -12.78
CA VAL A 14 3.03 20.65 -12.52
C VAL A 14 2.61 19.90 -13.78
N GLY A 15 3.05 20.33 -14.95
CA GLY A 15 2.69 19.76 -16.24
C GLY A 15 2.70 18.22 -16.33
N ARG A 16 3.47 17.65 -17.22
CA ARG A 16 3.54 16.20 -17.46
C ARG A 16 4.13 15.40 -16.27
N TYR A 17 4.86 16.02 -15.33
CA TYR A 17 5.51 15.34 -14.22
C TYR A 17 4.50 14.72 -13.22
N ARG A 18 3.35 15.35 -13.00
CA ARG A 18 2.30 14.81 -12.13
C ARG A 18 1.79 13.43 -12.59
N TRP A 19 1.75 13.20 -13.91
CA TRP A 19 1.36 11.90 -14.46
C TRP A 19 2.41 10.81 -14.22
N ARG A 20 3.69 11.17 -14.15
CA ARG A 20 4.75 10.24 -13.71
C ARG A 20 4.56 9.86 -12.25
N VAL A 21 4.21 10.83 -11.39
CA VAL A 21 3.86 10.54 -9.99
C VAL A 21 2.65 9.61 -9.92
N CYS A 22 1.60 9.86 -10.69
CA CYS A 22 0.42 9.00 -10.75
C CYS A 22 0.76 7.56 -11.21
N ALA A 23 1.63 7.42 -12.21
CA ALA A 23 2.10 6.11 -12.66
C ALA A 23 2.90 5.37 -11.57
N MET A 24 3.74 6.08 -10.79
CA MET A 24 4.43 5.49 -9.65
C MET A 24 3.45 5.04 -8.55
N LEU A 25 2.39 5.82 -8.29
CA LEU A 25 1.35 5.43 -7.35
C LEU A 25 0.58 4.19 -7.81
N LEU A 26 0.23 4.12 -9.10
CA LEU A 26 -0.38 2.93 -9.71
C LEU A 26 0.52 1.72 -9.52
N PHE A 27 1.81 1.85 -9.83
CA PHE A 27 2.78 0.76 -9.71
C PHE A 27 2.95 0.30 -8.26
N ALA A 28 3.11 1.23 -7.32
CA ALA A 28 3.20 0.93 -5.89
C ALA A 28 1.92 0.23 -5.37
N THR A 29 0.73 0.72 -5.77
CA THR A 29 -0.55 0.10 -5.39
C THR A 29 -0.69 -1.29 -6.00
N THR A 30 -0.26 -1.49 -7.24
CA THR A 30 -0.26 -2.81 -7.90
C THR A 30 0.60 -3.79 -7.12
N ILE A 31 1.84 -3.43 -6.78
CA ILE A 31 2.74 -4.30 -5.97
C ILE A 31 2.09 -4.62 -4.64
N ASN A 32 1.57 -3.62 -3.93
CA ASN A 32 0.90 -3.78 -2.64
C ASN A 32 -0.22 -4.83 -2.69
N TYR A 33 -1.02 -4.84 -3.77
CA TYR A 33 -2.08 -5.84 -3.94
C TYR A 33 -1.57 -7.21 -4.40
N VAL A 34 -0.48 -7.26 -5.16
CA VAL A 34 0.19 -8.51 -5.54
C VAL A 34 0.75 -9.21 -4.29
N ASP A 35 1.44 -8.47 -3.40
CA ASP A 35 2.01 -9.00 -2.16
C ASP A 35 0.94 -9.69 -1.28
N ARG A 36 -0.27 -9.16 -1.27
CA ARG A 36 -1.41 -9.78 -0.56
C ARG A 36 -1.84 -11.10 -1.17
N GLN A 37 -1.77 -11.24 -2.49
CA GLN A 37 -2.20 -12.45 -3.19
C GLN A 37 -1.16 -13.58 -3.13
N VAL A 38 0.12 -13.23 -3.08
CA VAL A 38 1.23 -14.19 -3.09
C VAL A 38 1.07 -15.26 -2.01
N LEU A 39 0.69 -14.89 -0.78
CA LEU A 39 0.48 -15.88 0.27
C LEU A 39 -0.64 -16.87 -0.09
N GLY A 40 -1.77 -16.39 -0.60
CA GLY A 40 -2.88 -17.27 -0.98
C GLY A 40 -2.50 -18.28 -2.05
N VAL A 41 -1.70 -17.87 -3.03
CA VAL A 41 -1.20 -18.75 -4.09
C VAL A 41 -0.16 -19.75 -3.57
N LEU A 42 0.73 -19.30 -2.68
CA LEU A 42 1.80 -20.12 -2.12
C LEU A 42 1.36 -20.97 -0.93
N ALA A 43 0.20 -20.69 -0.31
CA ALA A 43 -0.25 -21.37 0.90
C ALA A 43 -0.23 -22.90 0.81
N PRO A 44 -0.70 -23.57 -0.26
CA PRO A 44 -0.67 -25.03 -0.35
C PRO A 44 0.75 -25.59 -0.33
N PHE A 45 1.70 -24.90 -0.99
CA PHE A 45 3.11 -25.30 -1.04
C PHE A 45 3.79 -25.09 0.31
N LEU A 46 3.60 -23.94 0.92
CA LEU A 46 4.16 -23.58 2.21
C LEU A 46 3.60 -24.48 3.33
N GLN A 47 2.33 -24.89 3.23
CA GLN A 47 1.72 -25.82 4.16
C GLN A 47 2.40 -27.19 4.13
N GLN A 48 2.82 -27.65 2.96
CA GLN A 48 3.57 -28.89 2.82
C GLN A 48 4.99 -28.79 3.38
N ASP A 49 5.66 -27.65 3.15
CA ASP A 49 7.05 -27.44 3.57
C ASP A 49 7.20 -27.14 5.07
N ILE A 50 6.30 -26.33 5.62
CA ILE A 50 6.39 -25.81 7.01
C ILE A 50 5.50 -26.62 7.96
N GLY A 51 4.47 -27.30 7.42
CA GLY A 51 3.60 -28.21 8.19
C GLY A 51 2.56 -27.49 9.05
N TRP A 52 2.19 -26.23 8.74
CA TRP A 52 1.11 -25.55 9.47
C TRP A 52 -0.27 -26.13 9.16
N ASN A 53 -1.17 -26.02 10.14
CA ASN A 53 -2.56 -26.41 9.98
C ASN A 53 -3.45 -25.22 9.55
N GLU A 54 -4.72 -25.49 9.22
CA GLU A 54 -5.70 -24.48 8.79
C GLU A 54 -5.90 -23.36 9.82
N ILE A 55 -5.80 -23.67 11.11
CA ILE A 55 -5.96 -22.70 12.20
C ILE A 55 -4.75 -21.74 12.21
N GLU A 56 -3.55 -22.27 12.08
CA GLU A 56 -2.31 -21.47 12.01
C GLU A 56 -2.28 -20.59 10.76
N TYR A 57 -2.73 -21.10 9.62
CA TYR A 57 -2.94 -20.28 8.42
C TYR A 57 -3.94 -19.15 8.67
N GLY A 58 -5.05 -19.43 9.36
CA GLY A 58 -6.02 -18.43 9.79
C GLY A 58 -5.37 -17.32 10.65
N TYR A 59 -4.49 -17.67 11.59
CA TYR A 59 -3.74 -16.69 12.38
C TYR A 59 -2.77 -15.85 11.54
N ILE A 60 -2.10 -16.44 10.56
CA ILE A 60 -1.21 -15.73 9.64
C ILE A 60 -1.98 -14.67 8.84
N VAL A 61 -3.15 -15.03 8.29
CA VAL A 61 -4.01 -14.10 7.55
C VAL A 61 -4.58 -13.01 8.47
N THR A 62 -5.06 -13.39 9.66
CA THR A 62 -5.66 -12.46 10.62
C THR A 62 -4.64 -11.47 11.17
N SER A 63 -3.38 -11.89 11.38
CA SER A 63 -2.30 -11.01 11.85
C SER A 63 -2.06 -9.85 10.90
N PHE A 64 -2.08 -10.10 9.59
CA PHE A 64 -1.99 -9.05 8.57
C PHE A 64 -3.18 -8.09 8.65
N GLN A 65 -4.40 -8.61 8.72
CA GLN A 65 -5.62 -7.79 8.76
C GLN A 65 -5.68 -6.90 9.99
N ALA A 66 -5.33 -7.44 11.15
CA ALA A 66 -5.26 -6.68 12.41
C ALA A 66 -4.20 -5.57 12.34
N ALA A 67 -3.00 -5.90 11.86
CA ALA A 67 -1.92 -4.94 11.69
C ALA A 67 -2.30 -3.83 10.67
N TYR A 68 -2.93 -4.21 9.57
CA TYR A 68 -3.39 -3.27 8.55
C TYR A 68 -4.45 -2.31 9.11
N ALA A 69 -5.41 -2.81 9.89
CA ALA A 69 -6.42 -1.97 10.53
C ALA A 69 -5.78 -0.97 11.52
N ILE A 70 -4.85 -1.43 12.36
CA ILE A 70 -4.09 -0.57 13.29
C ILE A 70 -3.28 0.46 12.49
N GLY A 71 -2.59 0.00 11.46
CA GLY A 71 -1.76 0.84 10.60
C GLY A 71 -2.56 1.96 9.90
N LEU A 72 -3.79 1.68 9.43
CA LEU A 72 -4.67 2.70 8.83
C LEU A 72 -5.02 3.82 9.82
N LEU A 73 -5.24 3.50 11.09
CA LEU A 73 -5.53 4.52 12.12
C LEU A 73 -4.31 5.42 12.37
N CYS A 74 -3.10 4.87 12.28
CA CYS A 74 -1.86 5.59 12.56
C CYS A 74 -1.27 6.29 11.33
N ALA A 75 -1.48 5.75 10.12
CA ALA A 75 -0.81 6.20 8.90
C ALA A 75 -1.14 7.66 8.55
N GLY A 76 -2.41 8.07 8.66
CA GLY A 76 -2.83 9.45 8.39
C GLY A 76 -2.04 10.47 9.22
N PRO A 77 -2.13 10.44 10.56
CA PRO A 77 -1.37 11.34 11.44
C PRO A 77 0.15 11.30 11.23
N ILE A 78 0.73 10.14 10.95
CA ILE A 78 2.16 9.99 10.68
C ILE A 78 2.54 10.72 9.38
N ILE A 79 1.78 10.48 8.29
CA ILE A 79 2.02 11.12 7.00
C ILE A 79 1.78 12.63 7.09
N ASP A 80 0.84 13.09 7.92
CA ASP A 80 0.58 14.50 8.13
C ASP A 80 1.74 15.22 8.83
N ARG A 81 2.38 14.57 9.78
CA ARG A 81 3.53 15.13 10.53
C ARG A 81 4.83 15.07 9.74
N LEU A 82 5.12 13.98 9.07
CA LEU A 82 6.38 13.75 8.35
C LEU A 82 6.36 14.29 6.92
N GLY A 83 5.19 14.64 6.42
CA GLY A 83 4.97 14.98 5.01
C GLY A 83 4.86 13.72 4.13
N THR A 84 4.21 13.89 2.98
CA THR A 84 3.86 12.80 2.06
C THR A 84 5.08 12.04 1.57
N ARG A 85 6.16 12.76 1.22
CA ARG A 85 7.37 12.16 0.66
C ARG A 85 8.07 11.22 1.64
N VAL A 86 8.29 11.69 2.87
CA VAL A 86 9.00 10.92 3.91
C VAL A 86 8.10 9.81 4.45
N GLY A 87 6.84 10.13 4.76
CA GLY A 87 5.88 9.14 5.26
C GLY A 87 5.66 7.98 4.29
N TYR A 88 5.58 8.27 2.99
CA TYR A 88 5.42 7.24 1.98
C TYR A 88 6.71 6.41 1.80
N ALA A 89 7.88 7.04 1.82
CA ALA A 89 9.15 6.31 1.74
C ALA A 89 9.34 5.35 2.92
N ILE A 90 8.96 5.76 4.13
CA ILE A 90 8.97 4.89 5.32
C ILE A 90 8.00 3.72 5.14
N ALA A 91 6.77 3.97 4.71
CA ALA A 91 5.78 2.93 4.47
C ALA A 91 6.30 1.89 3.47
N ILE A 92 6.83 2.33 2.33
CA ILE A 92 7.43 1.45 1.31
C ILE A 92 8.62 0.67 1.89
N GLY A 93 9.50 1.32 2.63
CA GLY A 93 10.66 0.68 3.25
C GLY A 93 10.25 -0.43 4.23
N VAL A 94 9.30 -0.13 5.11
CA VAL A 94 8.78 -1.11 6.09
C VAL A 94 8.14 -2.31 5.39
N TRP A 95 7.25 -2.08 4.42
CA TRP A 95 6.61 -3.21 3.76
C TRP A 95 7.61 -4.03 2.92
N SER A 96 8.58 -3.38 2.24
CA SER A 96 9.58 -4.09 1.44
C SER A 96 10.46 -4.98 2.32
N LEU A 97 10.90 -4.47 3.48
CA LEU A 97 11.65 -5.27 4.45
C LEU A 97 10.81 -6.42 5.01
N ALA A 98 9.55 -6.17 5.32
CA ALA A 98 8.64 -7.20 5.80
C ALA A 98 8.36 -8.27 4.73
N ALA A 99 8.21 -7.87 3.45
CA ALA A 99 8.08 -8.81 2.34
C ALA A 99 9.32 -9.71 2.22
N MET A 100 10.52 -9.14 2.31
CA MET A 100 11.77 -9.91 2.32
C MET A 100 11.89 -10.82 3.54
N ALA A 101 11.39 -10.41 4.72
CA ALA A 101 11.44 -11.20 5.94
C ALA A 101 10.65 -12.52 5.83
N HIS A 102 9.68 -12.65 4.92
CA HIS A 102 8.99 -13.90 4.66
C HIS A 102 9.94 -15.01 4.18
N SER A 103 11.01 -14.66 3.46
CA SER A 103 12.01 -15.63 3.01
C SER A 103 12.82 -16.26 4.16
N LEU A 104 12.84 -15.62 5.32
CA LEU A 104 13.52 -16.08 6.52
C LEU A 104 12.57 -16.80 7.49
N ALA A 105 11.27 -16.79 7.21
CA ALA A 105 10.27 -17.38 8.09
C ALA A 105 10.16 -18.89 7.83
N GLY A 106 10.64 -19.70 8.78
CA GLY A 106 10.54 -21.17 8.75
C GLY A 106 9.47 -21.74 9.68
N SER A 107 8.51 -20.93 10.16
CA SER A 107 7.44 -21.37 11.06
C SER A 107 6.18 -20.51 10.88
N ALA A 108 5.01 -21.02 11.30
CA ALA A 108 3.75 -20.28 11.28
C ALA A 108 3.83 -18.96 12.05
N VAL A 109 4.52 -18.96 13.20
CA VAL A 109 4.71 -17.75 14.02
C VAL A 109 5.60 -16.74 13.29
N GLY A 110 6.68 -17.19 12.63
CA GLY A 110 7.56 -16.35 11.81
C GLY A 110 6.80 -15.70 10.66
N PHE A 111 5.96 -16.47 9.96
CA PHE A 111 5.07 -15.96 8.91
C PHE A 111 4.04 -14.96 9.45
N ALA A 112 3.42 -15.24 10.59
CA ALA A 112 2.47 -14.33 11.22
C ALA A 112 3.15 -12.99 11.61
N ALA A 113 4.37 -13.03 12.16
CA ALA A 113 5.13 -11.84 12.49
C ALA A 113 5.51 -11.02 11.24
N ALA A 114 6.00 -11.67 10.18
CA ALA A 114 6.30 -11.01 8.91
C ALA A 114 5.04 -10.41 8.26
N ARG A 115 3.90 -11.11 8.31
CA ARG A 115 2.60 -10.61 7.84
C ARG A 115 2.10 -9.43 8.66
N PHE A 116 2.30 -9.46 9.97
CA PHE A 116 1.96 -8.32 10.82
C PHE A 116 2.76 -7.08 10.43
N ALA A 117 4.08 -7.20 10.30
CA ALA A 117 4.94 -6.10 9.87
C ALA A 117 4.57 -5.60 8.46
N LEU A 118 4.25 -6.51 7.53
CA LEU A 118 3.78 -6.19 6.18
C LEU A 118 2.49 -5.37 6.23
N GLY A 119 1.50 -5.80 7.02
CA GLY A 119 0.23 -5.10 7.18
C GLY A 119 0.38 -3.67 7.69
N LEU A 120 1.27 -3.45 8.68
CA LEU A 120 1.58 -2.10 9.17
C LEU A 120 2.18 -1.21 8.09
N GLY A 121 3.16 -1.70 7.32
CA GLY A 121 3.80 -0.94 6.25
C GLY A 121 2.83 -0.62 5.12
N GLU A 122 2.07 -1.61 4.67
CA GLU A 122 1.12 -1.47 3.57
C GLU A 122 -0.04 -0.51 3.86
N ALA A 123 -0.45 -0.40 5.13
CA ALA A 123 -1.51 0.50 5.54
C ALA A 123 -1.23 1.97 5.21
N GLY A 124 0.04 2.36 5.10
CA GLY A 124 0.45 3.71 4.70
C GLY A 124 0.25 4.03 3.22
N ASN A 125 0.12 3.01 2.36
CA ASN A 125 0.06 3.21 0.90
C ASN A 125 -1.13 4.07 0.47
N PHE A 126 -2.34 3.70 0.86
CA PHE A 126 -3.55 4.39 0.39
C PHE A 126 -3.66 5.84 0.89
N PRO A 127 -3.49 6.16 2.20
CA PRO A 127 -3.51 7.55 2.68
C PRO A 127 -2.42 8.40 2.04
N ALA A 128 -1.21 7.86 1.88
CA ALA A 128 -0.11 8.58 1.24
C ALA A 128 -0.40 8.86 -0.24
N ALA A 129 -0.95 7.89 -0.98
CA ALA A 129 -1.30 8.05 -2.38
C ALA A 129 -2.38 9.12 -2.58
N VAL A 130 -3.46 9.09 -1.78
CA VAL A 130 -4.53 10.09 -1.83
C VAL A 130 -4.00 11.48 -1.52
N LYS A 131 -3.16 11.62 -0.48
CA LYS A 131 -2.53 12.89 -0.14
C LYS A 131 -1.59 13.38 -1.23
N THR A 132 -0.80 12.50 -1.84
CA THR A 132 0.06 12.82 -2.99
C THR A 132 -0.77 13.36 -4.15
N VAL A 133 -1.90 12.74 -4.48
CA VAL A 133 -2.80 13.25 -5.51
C VAL A 133 -3.35 14.62 -5.14
N ALA A 134 -3.71 14.84 -3.87
CA ALA A 134 -4.20 16.14 -3.41
C ALA A 134 -3.14 17.26 -3.52
N GLU A 135 -1.87 16.94 -3.36
CA GLU A 135 -0.75 17.89 -3.47
C GLU A 135 -0.36 18.20 -4.93
N TRP A 136 -0.41 17.17 -5.81
CA TRP A 136 0.11 17.28 -7.18
C TRP A 136 -0.95 17.59 -8.24
N PHE A 137 -2.23 17.31 -7.96
CA PHE A 137 -3.30 17.45 -8.96
C PHE A 137 -4.27 18.58 -8.61
N PRO A 138 -4.70 19.37 -9.61
CA PRO A 138 -5.77 20.35 -9.43
C PRO A 138 -7.08 19.63 -9.08
N ARG A 139 -7.96 20.29 -8.36
CA ARG A 139 -9.23 19.70 -7.84
C ARG A 139 -10.04 18.95 -8.91
N ARG A 140 -10.07 19.47 -10.15
CA ARG A 140 -10.82 18.89 -11.27
C ARG A 140 -10.31 17.53 -11.72
N GLU A 141 -9.01 17.23 -11.51
CA GLU A 141 -8.36 16.02 -12.00
C GLU A 141 -8.10 14.99 -10.89
N ARG A 142 -8.34 15.34 -9.62
CA ARG A 142 -8.05 14.45 -8.48
C ARG A 142 -8.80 13.14 -8.53
N ALA A 143 -10.12 13.19 -8.82
CA ALA A 143 -10.94 11.99 -8.91
C ALA A 143 -10.41 11.02 -9.99
N PHE A 144 -9.99 11.56 -11.14
CA PHE A 144 -9.44 10.77 -12.23
C PHE A 144 -8.07 10.17 -11.85
N ALA A 145 -7.18 10.94 -11.23
CA ALA A 145 -5.89 10.44 -10.75
C ALA A 145 -6.04 9.37 -9.66
N VAL A 146 -7.02 9.53 -8.74
CA VAL A 146 -7.36 8.50 -7.75
C VAL A 146 -7.88 7.23 -8.43
N GLY A 147 -8.73 7.36 -9.43
CA GLY A 147 -9.21 6.23 -10.23
C GLY A 147 -8.09 5.46 -10.91
N ILE A 148 -7.11 6.16 -11.49
CA ILE A 148 -5.95 5.53 -12.14
C ILE A 148 -5.12 4.71 -11.14
N PHE A 149 -4.66 5.30 -10.04
CA PHE A 149 -3.82 4.53 -9.12
C PHE A 149 -4.60 3.41 -8.43
N ASN A 150 -5.89 3.60 -8.17
CA ASN A 150 -6.75 2.59 -7.57
C ASN A 150 -7.06 1.44 -8.54
N ALA A 151 -6.94 1.64 -9.85
CA ALA A 151 -7.06 0.55 -10.83
C ALA A 151 -6.05 -0.58 -10.58
N GLY A 152 -4.90 -0.28 -9.95
CA GLY A 152 -3.93 -1.28 -9.52
C GLY A 152 -4.52 -2.30 -8.51
N SER A 153 -5.54 -1.91 -7.74
CA SER A 153 -6.21 -2.83 -6.80
C SER A 153 -7.08 -3.90 -7.51
N HIS A 154 -7.46 -3.67 -8.75
CA HIS A 154 -8.33 -4.57 -9.52
C HIS A 154 -7.56 -5.62 -10.32
N ILE A 155 -6.23 -5.65 -10.19
CA ILE A 155 -5.38 -6.61 -10.92
C ILE A 155 -5.75 -8.06 -10.61
N ARG A 156 -6.30 -8.32 -9.41
CA ARG A 156 -6.87 -9.62 -9.03
C ARG A 156 -8.01 -10.05 -9.94
N ALA A 157 -8.90 -9.13 -10.34
CA ALA A 157 -10.02 -9.45 -11.21
C ALA A 157 -9.55 -9.86 -12.63
N VAL A 158 -8.38 -9.35 -13.03
CA VAL A 158 -7.78 -9.66 -14.33
C VAL A 158 -6.92 -10.93 -14.27
N LEU A 159 -6.14 -11.10 -13.21
CA LEU A 159 -5.22 -12.23 -13.08
C LEU A 159 -5.85 -13.47 -12.43
N GLY A 160 -6.88 -13.30 -11.59
CA GLY A 160 -7.56 -14.42 -10.92
C GLY A 160 -8.05 -15.51 -11.89
N PRO A 161 -8.74 -15.19 -12.98
CA PRO A 161 -9.17 -16.17 -13.96
C PRO A 161 -8.05 -16.84 -14.76
N LEU A 162 -6.82 -16.27 -14.73
CA LEU A 162 -5.64 -16.80 -15.42
C LEU A 162 -4.79 -17.70 -14.52
N LEU A 163 -4.99 -17.63 -13.21
CA LEU A 163 -4.20 -18.36 -12.20
C LEU A 163 -5.00 -19.46 -11.49
N GLY A 164 -6.31 -19.51 -11.71
CA GLY A 164 -7.22 -20.55 -11.20
C GLY A 164 -7.69 -21.45 -12.29
#